data_956e9899004ab54b2d80a63b2845af29
#
_entry.id   956e9899004ab54b2d80a63b2845af29
#
_cell.length_a   1.000
_cell.length_b   1.000
_cell.length_c   1.000
_cell.angle_alpha   90.00
_cell.angle_beta   90.00
_cell.angle_gamma   90.00
#
_symmetry.space_group_name_H-M   'P 1'
#
loop_
_entity.id
_entity.type
_entity.pdbx_description
1 polymer ?
#
loop_
_entity_poly.entity_id
_entity_poly.type
_entity_poly.pdbx_seq_one_letter_code
_entity_poly.pdbx_strand_id
1 'polypeptide(L)'
;MAIGRRNQPQMQAATEAVAAVPSAPPAAAKKPVRTKMMRQYDLVDRVRAYNPNTDEDLLNRAYVYAMMAHGEQKRASGDPYFSHPLEVAAILTNLKLDDATIVAALLHDTIEDTESTRAEIDQMFGSEIGALVEGLTKLKRLELVSREAKQAENLRKLLLAISDDVRVLLVKLADRLHNMRTMEF
;
A
#
# COMPACT_ATOMS: atom_id res chain seq x y z
N MET A 1 42.40 -21.50 -79.98
CA MET A 1 42.21 -22.53 -78.92
C MET A 1 41.03 -22.12 -78.11
N ALA A 2 39.90 -22.84 -78.22
CA ALA A 2 38.62 -22.58 -77.61
C ALA A 2 38.50 -23.40 -76.31
N ILE A 3 38.12 -22.75 -75.21
CA ILE A 3 37.81 -23.48 -74.02
C ILE A 3 36.36 -23.11 -73.60
N GLY A 4 35.56 -24.13 -73.55
CA GLY A 4 34.13 -24.12 -73.45
C GLY A 4 33.57 -23.55 -72.15
N ARG A 5 32.46 -22.86 -72.27
CA ARG A 5 31.60 -22.45 -71.15
C ARG A 5 30.65 -23.59 -70.81
N ARG A 6 30.72 -24.08 -69.57
CA ARG A 6 29.73 -24.99 -68.99
C ARG A 6 28.53 -24.18 -68.44
N ASN A 7 27.37 -24.54 -68.96
CA ASN A 7 26.08 -24.10 -68.45
C ASN A 7 25.85 -24.66 -67.01
N GLN A 8 25.49 -23.81 -66.12
CA GLN A 8 24.90 -24.19 -64.85
C GLN A 8 23.40 -24.02 -64.94
N PRO A 9 22.59 -24.99 -64.40
CA PRO A 9 21.15 -24.85 -64.39
C PRO A 9 20.71 -23.97 -63.18
N GLN A 10 19.85 -23.03 -63.48
CA GLN A 10 19.15 -22.21 -62.49
C GLN A 10 18.15 -23.08 -61.71
N MET A 11 18.38 -23.22 -60.40
CA MET A 11 17.36 -23.71 -59.47
C MET A 11 16.41 -22.56 -59.15
N GLN A 12 15.18 -22.67 -59.61
CA GLN A 12 14.05 -21.83 -59.17
C GLN A 12 13.68 -22.20 -57.73
N ALA A 13 13.89 -21.27 -56.80
CA ALA A 13 13.40 -21.37 -55.44
C ALA A 13 11.90 -21.04 -55.45
N ALA A 14 11.08 -22.03 -55.09
CA ALA A 14 9.67 -21.85 -54.81
C ALA A 14 9.53 -21.10 -53.50
N THR A 15 9.00 -19.88 -53.54
CA THR A 15 8.64 -19.08 -52.37
C THR A 15 7.28 -19.55 -51.89
N GLU A 16 7.24 -20.36 -50.84
CA GLU A 16 6.00 -20.66 -50.12
C GLU A 16 5.51 -19.38 -49.42
N ALA A 17 4.31 -18.96 -49.76
CA ALA A 17 3.59 -17.90 -49.11
C ALA A 17 3.08 -18.40 -47.73
N VAL A 18 3.76 -17.98 -46.68
CA VAL A 18 3.25 -18.15 -45.29
C VAL A 18 2.05 -17.23 -45.12
N ALA A 19 0.88 -17.83 -45.03
CA ALA A 19 -0.36 -17.12 -44.73
C ALA A 19 -0.25 -16.47 -43.34
N ALA A 20 -0.38 -15.13 -43.30
CA ALA A 20 -0.45 -14.34 -42.06
C ALA A 20 -1.69 -14.74 -41.27
N VAL A 21 -1.49 -15.28 -40.06
CA VAL A 21 -2.54 -15.48 -39.06
C VAL A 21 -3.02 -14.11 -38.61
N PRO A 22 -4.32 -13.79 -38.65
CA PRO A 22 -4.81 -12.51 -38.16
C PRO A 22 -4.61 -12.44 -36.64
N SER A 23 -3.78 -11.48 -36.18
CA SER A 23 -3.62 -11.17 -34.76
C SER A 23 -4.97 -10.73 -34.17
N ALA A 24 -5.40 -11.40 -33.10
CA ALA A 24 -6.57 -11.01 -32.35
C ALA A 24 -6.43 -9.54 -31.86
N PRO A 25 -7.52 -8.75 -31.83
CA PRO A 25 -7.44 -7.39 -31.34
C PRO A 25 -7.01 -7.39 -29.86
N PRO A 26 -6.22 -6.39 -29.42
CA PRO A 26 -5.79 -6.31 -28.02
C PRO A 26 -7.02 -6.25 -27.14
N ALA A 27 -7.07 -7.14 -26.13
CA ALA A 27 -8.13 -7.15 -25.14
C ALA A 27 -8.25 -5.75 -24.53
N ALA A 28 -9.43 -5.15 -24.65
CA ALA A 28 -9.71 -3.84 -24.10
C ALA A 28 -9.35 -3.85 -22.61
N ALA A 29 -8.37 -3.06 -22.22
CA ALA A 29 -7.97 -2.88 -20.83
C ALA A 29 -9.22 -2.47 -20.03
N LYS A 30 -9.66 -3.34 -19.12
CA LYS A 30 -10.76 -3.04 -18.21
C LYS A 30 -10.34 -1.81 -17.42
N LYS A 31 -11.07 -0.69 -17.60
CA LYS A 31 -10.88 0.51 -16.78
C LYS A 31 -10.96 0.10 -15.31
N PRO A 32 -9.99 0.52 -14.45
CA PRO A 32 -10.05 0.19 -13.04
C PRO A 32 -11.40 0.65 -12.49
N VAL A 33 -12.11 -0.25 -11.84
CA VAL A 33 -13.32 0.08 -11.10
C VAL A 33 -12.87 1.02 -9.99
N ARG A 34 -13.19 2.31 -10.09
CA ARG A 34 -12.94 3.29 -9.04
C ARG A 34 -13.74 2.81 -7.82
N THR A 35 -13.08 2.13 -6.92
CA THR A 35 -13.65 1.74 -5.63
C THR A 35 -14.00 3.04 -4.92
N LYS A 36 -15.29 3.22 -4.60
CA LYS A 36 -15.74 4.43 -3.89
C LYS A 36 -15.00 4.48 -2.57
N MET A 37 -14.19 5.52 -2.35
CA MET A 37 -13.45 5.71 -1.09
C MET A 37 -14.42 5.60 0.08
N MET A 38 -14.06 4.83 1.10
CA MET A 38 -14.82 4.68 2.33
C MET A 38 -15.03 6.04 2.97
N ARG A 39 -16.23 6.30 3.48
CA ARG A 39 -16.53 7.55 4.18
C ARG A 39 -16.27 7.39 5.68
N GLN A 40 -16.13 8.51 6.35
CA GLN A 40 -15.93 8.58 7.80
C GLN A 40 -16.94 7.73 8.59
N TYR A 41 -18.21 7.87 8.30
CA TYR A 41 -19.27 7.11 8.98
C TYR A 41 -19.21 5.61 8.69
N ASP A 42 -18.76 5.19 7.50
CA ASP A 42 -18.63 3.76 7.17
C ASP A 42 -17.55 3.09 8.05
N LEU A 43 -16.47 3.81 8.41
CA LEU A 43 -15.44 3.32 9.31
C LEU A 43 -15.98 3.22 10.75
N VAL A 44 -16.64 4.28 11.24
CA VAL A 44 -17.22 4.31 12.59
C VAL A 44 -18.26 3.20 12.75
N ASP A 45 -19.15 3.02 11.78
CA ASP A 45 -20.16 1.95 11.82
C ASP A 45 -19.54 0.56 11.84
N ARG A 46 -18.43 0.35 11.13
CA ARG A 46 -17.70 -0.93 11.19
C ARG A 46 -17.11 -1.20 12.57
N VAL A 47 -16.49 -0.20 13.21
CA VAL A 47 -15.96 -0.36 14.56
C VAL A 47 -17.07 -0.59 15.55
N ARG A 48 -18.16 0.20 15.49
CA ARG A 48 -19.32 0.08 16.37
C ARG A 48 -20.02 -1.28 16.26
N ALA A 49 -19.98 -1.91 15.10
CA ALA A 49 -20.59 -3.22 14.91
C ALA A 49 -19.98 -4.32 15.81
N TYR A 50 -18.70 -4.20 16.20
CA TYR A 50 -18.05 -5.15 17.10
C TYR A 50 -17.65 -4.56 18.46
N ASN A 51 -17.54 -3.23 18.58
CA ASN A 51 -17.26 -2.50 19.82
C ASN A 51 -18.37 -1.47 20.08
N PRO A 52 -19.46 -1.83 20.77
CA PRO A 52 -20.55 -0.89 21.07
C PRO A 52 -20.14 0.31 21.94
N ASN A 53 -19.00 0.21 22.64
CA ASN A 53 -18.47 1.27 23.50
C ASN A 53 -17.36 2.08 22.82
N THR A 54 -17.25 2.02 21.49
CA THR A 54 -16.23 2.77 20.72
C THR A 54 -16.35 4.28 20.97
N ASP A 55 -15.20 4.95 21.07
CA ASP A 55 -15.11 6.41 21.09
C ASP A 55 -15.23 6.95 19.65
N GLU A 56 -16.49 7.20 19.24
CA GLU A 56 -16.79 7.72 17.91
C GLU A 56 -16.14 9.08 17.66
N ASP A 57 -16.03 9.95 18.69
CA ASP A 57 -15.40 11.26 18.58
C ASP A 57 -13.90 11.13 18.33
N LEU A 58 -13.24 10.19 18.99
CA LEU A 58 -11.83 9.89 18.78
C LEU A 58 -11.57 9.42 17.33
N LEU A 59 -12.36 8.48 16.83
CA LEU A 59 -12.26 7.98 15.45
C LEU A 59 -12.50 9.11 14.43
N ASN A 60 -13.52 9.93 14.67
CA ASN A 60 -13.87 11.06 13.80
C ASN A 60 -12.77 12.11 13.77
N ARG A 61 -12.20 12.46 14.92
CA ARG A 61 -11.06 13.40 14.98
C ARG A 61 -9.84 12.87 14.24
N ALA A 62 -9.51 11.59 14.42
CA ALA A 62 -8.39 10.96 13.75
C ALA A 62 -8.57 10.93 12.24
N TYR A 63 -9.77 10.61 11.76
CA TYR A 63 -10.12 10.64 10.34
C TYR A 63 -9.89 12.03 9.73
N VAL A 64 -10.47 13.06 10.37
CA VAL A 64 -10.35 14.45 9.89
C VAL A 64 -8.90 14.93 9.94
N TYR A 65 -8.20 14.65 11.04
CA TYR A 65 -6.79 15.03 11.20
C TYR A 65 -5.92 14.41 10.10
N ALA A 66 -5.99 13.10 9.90
CA ALA A 66 -5.20 12.41 8.87
C ALA A 66 -5.53 12.91 7.45
N MET A 67 -6.81 13.15 7.15
CA MET A 67 -7.24 13.70 5.88
C MET A 67 -6.66 15.11 5.64
N MET A 68 -6.67 15.98 6.66
CA MET A 68 -6.13 17.33 6.56
C MET A 68 -4.61 17.33 6.49
N ALA A 69 -3.93 16.48 7.27
CA ALA A 69 -2.48 16.38 7.28
C ALA A 69 -1.93 15.96 5.91
N HIS A 70 -2.55 15.00 5.23
CA HIS A 70 -2.17 14.58 3.89
C HIS A 70 -2.65 15.53 2.77
N GLY A 71 -3.69 16.33 3.03
CA GLY A 71 -4.16 17.38 2.12
C GLY A 71 -4.36 16.89 0.68
N GLU A 72 -3.66 17.53 -0.26
CA GLU A 72 -3.72 17.23 -1.69
C GLU A 72 -2.72 16.17 -2.16
N GLN A 73 -2.00 15.52 -1.25
CA GLN A 73 -1.05 14.46 -1.60
C GLN A 73 -1.75 13.34 -2.39
N LYS A 74 -1.05 12.81 -3.40
CA LYS A 74 -1.55 11.72 -4.24
C LYS A 74 -0.58 10.54 -4.24
N ARG A 75 -1.13 9.35 -4.37
CA ARG A 75 -0.38 8.12 -4.62
C ARG A 75 0.10 8.06 -6.08
N ALA A 76 0.99 7.13 -6.39
CA ALA A 76 1.43 6.85 -7.76
C ALA A 76 0.27 6.49 -8.70
N SER A 77 -0.82 5.90 -8.17
CA SER A 77 -2.07 5.62 -8.90
C SER A 77 -2.89 6.86 -9.25
N GLY A 78 -2.55 8.04 -8.68
CA GLY A 78 -3.31 9.28 -8.81
C GLY A 78 -4.45 9.46 -7.80
N ASP A 79 -4.72 8.45 -6.96
CA ASP A 79 -5.72 8.54 -5.89
C ASP A 79 -5.24 9.45 -4.75
N PRO A 80 -6.15 10.07 -3.97
CA PRO A 80 -5.78 10.81 -2.77
C PRO A 80 -4.97 9.94 -1.82
N TYR A 81 -3.87 10.46 -1.26
CA TYR A 81 -3.01 9.69 -0.36
C TYR A 81 -3.77 9.12 0.83
N PHE A 82 -4.67 9.92 1.41
CA PHE A 82 -5.49 9.53 2.55
C PHE A 82 -6.33 8.25 2.32
N SER A 83 -6.58 7.85 1.07
CA SER A 83 -7.27 6.58 0.79
C SER A 83 -6.51 5.37 1.37
N HIS A 84 -5.19 5.45 1.44
CA HIS A 84 -4.34 4.37 1.95
C HIS A 84 -4.51 4.12 3.46
N PRO A 85 -4.26 5.09 4.37
CA PRO A 85 -4.47 4.87 5.79
C PRO A 85 -5.91 4.47 6.14
N LEU A 86 -6.88 4.95 5.37
CA LEU A 86 -8.28 4.57 5.55
C LEU A 86 -8.53 3.09 5.21
N GLU A 87 -7.95 2.57 4.13
CA GLU A 87 -8.06 1.15 3.76
C GLU A 87 -7.28 0.25 4.74
N VAL A 88 -6.13 0.72 5.26
CA VAL A 88 -5.39 0.02 6.32
C VAL A 88 -6.25 -0.10 7.58
N ALA A 89 -6.88 0.99 8.03
CA ALA A 89 -7.82 0.98 9.15
C ALA A 89 -8.98 0.00 8.88
N ALA A 90 -9.54 -0.01 7.67
CA ALA A 90 -10.60 -0.93 7.27
C ALA A 90 -10.19 -2.42 7.33
N ILE A 91 -8.96 -2.74 6.97
CA ILE A 91 -8.43 -4.11 7.12
C ILE A 91 -8.44 -4.51 8.60
N LEU A 92 -8.02 -3.61 9.49
CA LEU A 92 -7.94 -3.87 10.93
C LEU A 92 -9.32 -3.99 11.60
N THR A 93 -10.35 -3.32 11.08
CA THR A 93 -11.74 -3.54 11.56
C THR A 93 -12.21 -4.97 11.35
N ASN A 94 -11.75 -5.66 10.29
CA ASN A 94 -12.07 -7.08 10.06
C ASN A 94 -11.43 -8.00 11.13
N LEU A 95 -10.35 -7.54 11.77
CA LEU A 95 -9.70 -8.21 12.90
C LEU A 95 -10.30 -7.80 14.26
N LYS A 96 -11.29 -6.89 14.26
CA LYS A 96 -11.99 -6.39 15.44
C LYS A 96 -11.05 -5.79 16.50
N LEU A 97 -10.06 -5.02 16.05
CA LEU A 97 -9.09 -4.39 16.94
C LEU A 97 -9.67 -3.17 17.66
N ASP A 98 -9.01 -2.75 18.73
CA ASP A 98 -9.40 -1.64 19.60
C ASP A 98 -9.29 -0.28 18.89
N ASP A 99 -9.98 0.72 19.43
CA ASP A 99 -10.06 2.07 18.88
C ASP A 99 -8.67 2.70 18.71
N ALA A 100 -7.78 2.51 19.71
CA ALA A 100 -6.42 3.05 19.65
C ALA A 100 -5.62 2.50 18.45
N THR A 101 -5.78 1.20 18.14
CA THR A 101 -5.15 0.57 16.98
C THR A 101 -5.71 1.10 15.65
N ILE A 102 -7.04 1.27 15.56
CA ILE A 102 -7.68 1.84 14.36
C ILE A 102 -7.24 3.28 14.15
N VAL A 103 -7.18 4.09 15.21
CA VAL A 103 -6.68 5.47 15.15
C VAL A 103 -5.20 5.52 14.75
N ALA A 104 -4.36 4.65 15.35
CA ALA A 104 -2.96 4.55 14.97
C ALA A 104 -2.79 4.19 13.47
N ALA A 105 -3.68 3.35 12.94
CA ALA A 105 -3.69 3.03 11.50
C ALA A 105 -4.06 4.23 10.62
N LEU A 106 -5.00 5.08 11.04
CA LEU A 106 -5.32 6.31 10.32
C LEU A 106 -4.14 7.30 10.32
N LEU A 107 -3.35 7.31 11.40
CA LEU A 107 -2.28 8.28 11.63
C LEU A 107 -0.88 7.74 11.26
N HIS A 108 -0.73 6.49 10.81
CA HIS A 108 0.56 5.79 10.76
C HIS A 108 1.64 6.47 9.92
N ASP A 109 1.26 7.17 8.86
CA ASP A 109 2.17 7.87 7.96
C ASP A 109 2.25 9.39 8.24
N THR A 110 1.44 9.94 9.15
CA THR A 110 1.37 11.40 9.34
C THR A 110 2.69 12.02 9.81
N ILE A 111 3.42 11.38 10.75
CA ILE A 111 4.71 11.90 11.24
C ILE A 111 5.79 11.90 10.16
N GLU A 112 5.74 10.96 9.22
CA GLU A 112 6.79 10.82 8.21
C GLU A 112 6.52 11.62 6.95
N ASP A 113 5.27 11.62 6.51
CA ASP A 113 4.88 12.10 5.20
C ASP A 113 4.21 13.48 5.25
N THR A 114 4.08 14.07 6.48
CA THR A 114 3.50 15.41 6.68
C THR A 114 4.29 16.21 7.73
N GLU A 115 3.84 17.43 8.03
CA GLU A 115 4.42 18.29 9.07
C GLU A 115 4.00 17.90 10.51
N SER A 116 3.21 16.84 10.68
CA SER A 116 2.71 16.38 11.97
C SER A 116 3.85 15.93 12.88
N THR A 117 3.78 16.31 14.15
CA THR A 117 4.76 15.92 15.16
C THR A 117 4.20 14.92 16.15
N ARG A 118 5.08 14.14 16.78
CA ARG A 118 4.69 13.23 17.87
C ARG A 118 3.98 13.98 19.00
N ALA A 119 4.46 15.18 19.37
CA ALA A 119 3.88 15.97 20.44
C ALA A 119 2.44 16.41 20.16
N GLU A 120 2.14 16.77 18.91
CA GLU A 120 0.77 17.10 18.48
C GLU A 120 -0.14 15.88 18.56
N ILE A 121 0.33 14.72 18.13
CA ILE A 121 -0.45 13.47 18.22
C ILE A 121 -0.71 13.12 19.68
N ASP A 122 0.28 13.21 20.57
CA ASP A 122 0.10 12.99 22.01
C ASP A 122 -0.94 13.92 22.62
N GLN A 123 -0.90 15.20 22.24
CA GLN A 123 -1.84 16.21 22.74
C GLN A 123 -3.28 15.95 22.26
N MET A 124 -3.45 15.54 21.01
CA MET A 124 -4.79 15.38 20.39
C MET A 124 -5.42 14.03 20.67
N PHE A 125 -4.62 12.97 20.72
CA PHE A 125 -5.07 11.57 20.73
C PHE A 125 -4.59 10.78 21.94
N GLY A 126 -3.71 11.34 22.76
CA GLY A 126 -3.13 10.70 23.93
C GLY A 126 -1.82 9.96 23.63
N SER A 127 -1.02 9.79 24.70
CA SER A 127 0.34 9.23 24.61
C SER A 127 0.38 7.77 24.16
N GLU A 128 -0.67 6.99 24.38
CA GLU A 128 -0.79 5.61 23.91
C GLU A 128 -0.80 5.56 22.38
N ILE A 129 -1.67 6.32 21.75
CA ILE A 129 -1.78 6.40 20.29
C ILE A 129 -0.51 6.97 19.69
N GLY A 130 0.03 8.03 20.29
CA GLY A 130 1.30 8.59 19.85
C GLY A 130 2.45 7.57 19.93
N ALA A 131 2.50 6.72 20.97
CA ALA A 131 3.51 5.65 21.06
C ALA A 131 3.38 4.62 19.94
N LEU A 132 2.15 4.23 19.58
CA LEU A 132 1.89 3.33 18.46
C LEU A 132 2.36 3.95 17.13
N VAL A 133 2.00 5.21 16.85
CA VAL A 133 2.40 5.90 15.61
C VAL A 133 3.91 6.07 15.54
N GLU A 134 4.58 6.43 16.64
CA GLU A 134 6.04 6.52 16.69
C GLU A 134 6.71 5.15 16.46
N GLY A 135 6.15 4.09 17.02
CA GLY A 135 6.61 2.71 16.79
C GLY A 135 6.55 2.32 15.31
N LEU A 136 5.46 2.69 14.63
CA LEU A 136 5.28 2.48 13.19
C LEU A 136 6.31 3.25 12.36
N THR A 137 6.54 4.52 12.69
CA THR A 137 7.56 5.36 12.07
C THR A 137 8.96 4.77 12.24
N LYS A 138 9.33 4.34 13.45
CA LYS A 138 10.63 3.68 13.71
C LYS A 138 10.78 2.41 12.87
N LEU A 139 9.72 1.60 12.78
CA LEU A 139 9.75 0.35 12.03
C LEU A 139 9.95 0.59 10.53
N LYS A 140 9.29 1.59 9.94
CA LYS A 140 9.43 1.98 8.53
C LYS A 140 10.86 2.45 8.22
N ARG A 141 11.46 3.28 9.07
CA ARG A 141 12.87 3.73 8.92
C ARG A 141 13.85 2.55 8.93
N LEU A 142 13.59 1.53 9.74
CA LEU A 142 14.42 0.32 9.79
C LEU A 142 14.34 -0.50 8.49
N GLU A 143 13.18 -0.59 7.86
CA GLU A 143 13.00 -1.25 6.56
C GLU A 143 13.81 -0.57 5.45
N LEU A 144 13.89 0.77 5.45
CA LEU A 144 14.62 1.54 4.45
C LEU A 144 16.15 1.35 4.51
N VAL A 145 16.70 1.19 5.72
CA VAL A 145 18.17 1.07 5.94
C VAL A 145 18.71 -0.32 5.61
N SER A 146 17.86 -1.33 5.53
CA SER A 146 18.27 -2.73 5.58
C SER A 146 18.37 -3.45 4.25
N ARG A 147 18.39 -2.74 3.13
CA ARG A 147 18.39 -3.37 1.79
C ARG A 147 19.61 -4.24 1.48
N GLU A 148 20.72 -4.10 2.21
CA GLU A 148 21.99 -4.77 1.86
C GLU A 148 22.71 -5.53 2.99
N ALA A 149 22.34 -5.38 4.24
CA ALA A 149 23.04 -6.09 5.31
C ALA A 149 22.13 -6.44 6.48
N LYS A 150 21.90 -7.72 6.70
CA LYS A 150 21.54 -8.25 8.02
C LYS A 150 20.05 -8.55 8.24
N GLN A 151 19.54 -9.57 7.57
CA GLN A 151 18.25 -10.18 7.94
C GLN A 151 18.12 -10.46 9.45
N ALA A 152 19.21 -10.86 10.12
CA ALA A 152 19.22 -11.10 11.55
C ALA A 152 19.01 -9.83 12.40
N GLU A 153 19.61 -8.70 12.01
CA GLU A 153 19.43 -7.42 12.70
C GLU A 153 18.02 -6.86 12.51
N ASN A 154 17.43 -7.05 11.33
CA ASN A 154 16.06 -6.65 11.06
C ASN A 154 15.07 -7.49 11.86
N LEU A 155 15.28 -8.81 11.93
CA LEU A 155 14.45 -9.68 12.75
C LEU A 155 14.53 -9.28 14.22
N ARG A 156 15.73 -8.98 14.74
CA ARG A 156 15.92 -8.50 16.12
C ARG A 156 15.17 -7.20 16.38
N LYS A 157 15.25 -6.21 15.46
CA LYS A 157 14.57 -4.93 15.58
C LYS A 157 13.07 -5.08 15.47
N LEU A 158 12.61 -5.96 14.58
CA LEU A 158 11.19 -6.34 14.50
C LEU A 158 10.72 -6.98 15.82
N LEU A 159 11.48 -7.90 16.37
CA LEU A 159 11.17 -8.52 17.67
C LEU A 159 11.15 -7.51 18.82
N LEU A 160 12.05 -6.52 18.82
CA LEU A 160 12.04 -5.44 19.82
C LEU A 160 10.81 -4.54 19.67
N ALA A 161 10.43 -4.17 18.45
CA ALA A 161 9.21 -3.38 18.19
C ALA A 161 7.95 -4.15 18.62
N ILE A 162 7.90 -5.47 18.41
CA ILE A 162 6.81 -6.35 18.87
C ILE A 162 6.80 -6.45 20.40
N SER A 163 7.99 -6.43 21.04
CA SER A 163 8.11 -6.47 22.49
C SER A 163 7.52 -5.26 23.19
N ASP A 164 7.54 -4.09 22.53
CA ASP A 164 6.96 -2.87 23.07
C ASP A 164 5.42 -2.89 22.97
N ASP A 165 4.89 -3.13 21.77
CA ASP A 165 3.45 -3.28 21.52
C ASP A 165 3.17 -4.06 20.22
N VAL A 166 2.51 -5.20 20.34
CA VAL A 166 2.17 -6.06 19.18
C VAL A 166 1.26 -5.37 18.16
N ARG A 167 0.49 -4.36 18.60
CA ARG A 167 -0.41 -3.60 17.72
C ARG A 167 0.36 -2.88 16.60
N VAL A 168 1.59 -2.43 16.86
CA VAL A 168 2.50 -1.86 15.85
C VAL A 168 2.73 -2.84 14.70
N LEU A 169 2.96 -4.12 15.02
CA LEU A 169 3.12 -5.14 13.99
C LEU A 169 1.83 -5.37 13.20
N LEU A 170 0.68 -5.43 13.87
CA LEU A 170 -0.62 -5.66 13.21
C LEU A 170 -0.94 -4.55 12.22
N VAL A 171 -0.74 -3.28 12.59
CA VAL A 171 -0.91 -2.15 11.68
C VAL A 171 0.07 -2.26 10.51
N LYS A 172 1.35 -2.59 10.76
CA LYS A 172 2.35 -2.73 9.70
C LYS A 172 2.04 -3.87 8.72
N LEU A 173 1.51 -4.98 9.21
CA LEU A 173 1.07 -6.10 8.35
C LEU A 173 -0.14 -5.70 7.49
N ALA A 174 -1.09 -4.93 8.06
CA ALA A 174 -2.23 -4.41 7.31
C ALA A 174 -1.80 -3.40 6.23
N ASP A 175 -0.86 -2.50 6.54
CA ASP A 175 -0.22 -1.59 5.58
C ASP A 175 0.42 -2.37 4.43
N ARG A 176 1.24 -3.36 4.75
CA ARG A 176 1.91 -4.20 3.74
C ARG A 176 0.91 -4.97 2.88
N LEU A 177 -0.13 -5.53 3.50
CA LEU A 177 -1.20 -6.22 2.79
C LEU A 177 -1.92 -5.28 1.80
N HIS A 178 -2.25 -4.06 2.23
CA HIS A 178 -2.87 -3.07 1.35
C HIS A 178 -1.94 -2.69 0.20
N ASN A 179 -0.65 -2.43 0.49
CA ASN A 179 0.33 -2.11 -0.54
C ASN A 179 0.47 -3.24 -1.57
N MET A 180 0.54 -4.51 -1.14
CA MET A 180 0.58 -5.66 -2.07
C MET A 180 -0.67 -5.75 -2.95
N ARG A 181 -1.86 -5.42 -2.43
CA ARG A 181 -3.11 -5.41 -3.20
C ARG A 181 -3.16 -4.28 -4.24
N THR A 182 -2.37 -3.23 -4.06
CA THR A 182 -2.35 -2.05 -4.93
C THR A 182 -1.10 -1.95 -5.81
N MET A 183 -0.21 -2.96 -5.79
CA MET A 183 1.02 -3.00 -6.59
C MET A 183 0.82 -3.41 -8.06
N GLU A 184 -0.41 -3.60 -8.53
CA GLU A 184 -0.70 -3.95 -9.93
C GLU A 184 -0.68 -2.73 -10.88
N PHE A 185 -0.11 -1.59 -10.44
CA PHE A 185 -0.02 -0.36 -11.24
C PHE A 185 1.42 0.17 -11.31
#